data_d35e78e7067875d46fbbf0fe70337b4f
#
_entry.id   d35e78e7067875d46fbbf0fe70337b4f
#
_cell.length_a   1.000
_cell.length_b   1.000
_cell.length_c   1.000
_cell.angle_alpha   90.00
_cell.angle_beta   90.00
_cell.angle_gamma   90.00
#
_symmetry.space_group_name_H-M   'P 1'
#
loop_
_entity.id
_entity.type
_entity.pdbx_description
1 polymer ?
#
loop_
_entity_poly.entity_id
_entity_poly.type
_entity_poly.pdbx_seq_one_letter_code
_entity_poly.pdbx_strand_id
1 'polypeptide(L)'
;MKRHRLSVVLLLVVLGIAGAVWAGPKEEVAAATAQWATMFVDENPDRILTLYAPDAVLWGTLSPTVRQGPAALREYFVAAFKVLPGHQVSFGEQLIRVYGKTAINSGYYTFSYVKDGETKSIPARYSFVYVKTDRGWLIVDHHSSAMPTLLR
;
A
#
# COMPACT_ATOMS: atom_id res chain seq x y z
N MET A 1 -45.80 -1.52 64.15
CA MET A 1 -45.99 -1.60 62.68
C MET A 1 -44.78 -0.94 61.99
N LYS A 2 -43.79 -1.69 61.52
CA LYS A 2 -42.60 -1.19 60.83
C LYS A 2 -42.84 -1.30 59.31
N ARG A 3 -42.89 -0.15 58.60
CA ARG A 3 -43.01 -0.09 57.14
C ARG A 3 -41.62 -0.21 56.52
N HIS A 4 -41.33 -1.33 55.85
CA HIS A 4 -40.14 -1.48 55.02
C HIS A 4 -40.39 -0.77 53.70
N ARG A 5 -39.54 0.27 53.38
CA ARG A 5 -39.48 0.92 52.09
C ARG A 5 -38.54 0.10 51.21
N LEU A 6 -39.10 -0.51 50.17
CA LEU A 6 -38.34 -1.20 49.13
C LEU A 6 -37.78 -0.13 48.15
N SER A 7 -36.46 0.08 48.16
CA SER A 7 -35.80 0.95 47.19
C SER A 7 -35.47 0.10 45.97
N VAL A 8 -36.15 0.38 44.85
CA VAL A 8 -35.82 -0.20 43.53
C VAL A 8 -34.68 0.61 42.93
N VAL A 9 -33.50 0.02 42.83
CA VAL A 9 -32.36 0.58 42.14
C VAL A 9 -32.51 0.20 40.66
N LEU A 10 -32.83 1.17 39.82
CA LEU A 10 -32.90 1.01 38.36
C LEU A 10 -31.48 1.06 37.78
N LEU A 11 -30.93 -0.10 37.41
CA LEU A 11 -29.61 -0.21 36.76
C LEU A 11 -29.78 0.12 35.28
N LEU A 12 -29.40 1.34 34.87
CA LEU A 12 -29.33 1.75 33.47
C LEU A 12 -28.11 1.10 32.83
N VAL A 13 -28.31 0.03 32.04
CA VAL A 13 -27.29 -0.55 31.18
C VAL A 13 -27.19 0.32 29.92
N VAL A 14 -26.17 1.17 29.84
CA VAL A 14 -25.81 1.90 28.62
C VAL A 14 -25.10 0.91 27.72
N LEU A 15 -25.81 0.32 26.74
CA LEU A 15 -25.18 -0.38 25.61
C LEU A 15 -24.48 0.65 24.75
N GLY A 16 -23.15 0.74 24.88
CA GLY A 16 -22.31 1.47 23.93
C GLY A 16 -22.36 0.77 22.57
N ILE A 17 -23.09 1.36 21.61
CA ILE A 17 -23.02 0.96 20.21
C ILE A 17 -21.64 1.41 19.72
N ALA A 18 -20.66 0.50 19.71
CA ALA A 18 -19.42 0.70 18.99
C ALA A 18 -19.76 0.73 17.49
N GLY A 19 -20.00 1.93 16.96
CA GLY A 19 -20.19 2.14 15.54
C GLY A 19 -18.93 1.65 14.81
N ALA A 20 -19.07 0.70 13.88
CA ALA A 20 -17.99 0.33 12.98
C ALA A 20 -17.56 1.62 12.23
N VAL A 21 -16.39 2.13 12.53
CA VAL A 21 -15.79 3.22 11.76
C VAL A 21 -15.46 2.62 10.40
N TRP A 22 -16.30 2.89 9.41
CA TRP A 22 -16.03 2.52 8.02
C TRP A 22 -14.83 3.36 7.57
N ALA A 23 -13.75 2.69 7.20
CA ALA A 23 -12.61 3.36 6.60
C ALA A 23 -13.09 4.07 5.32
N GLY A 24 -12.78 5.37 5.19
CA GLY A 24 -13.11 6.11 3.99
C GLY A 24 -12.26 5.66 2.79
N PRO A 25 -12.63 6.06 1.56
CA PRO A 25 -11.89 5.65 0.37
C PRO A 25 -10.39 6.00 0.40
N LYS A 26 -10.02 7.06 1.11
CA LYS A 26 -8.63 7.48 1.27
C LYS A 26 -7.85 6.53 2.16
N GLU A 27 -8.46 6.09 3.25
CA GLU A 27 -7.92 5.10 4.18
C GLU A 27 -7.81 3.72 3.53
N GLU A 28 -8.77 3.36 2.67
CA GLU A 28 -8.71 2.12 1.88
C GLU A 28 -7.54 2.12 0.90
N VAL A 29 -7.27 3.24 0.22
CA VAL A 29 -6.11 3.39 -0.68
C VAL A 29 -4.80 3.33 0.10
N ALA A 30 -4.74 3.97 1.28
CA ALA A 30 -3.58 3.87 2.16
C ALA A 30 -3.31 2.41 2.58
N ALA A 31 -4.37 1.66 2.92
CA ALA A 31 -4.27 0.24 3.26
C ALA A 31 -3.80 -0.62 2.08
N ALA A 32 -4.30 -0.35 0.85
CA ALA A 32 -3.85 -1.03 -0.37
C ALA A 32 -2.35 -0.76 -0.64
N THR A 33 -1.88 0.47 -0.39
CA THR A 33 -0.47 0.82 -0.51
C THR A 33 0.38 0.11 0.55
N ALA A 34 -0.08 0.02 1.79
CA ALA A 34 0.61 -0.73 2.85
C ALA A 34 0.67 -2.23 2.53
N GLN A 35 -0.40 -2.79 1.95
CA GLN A 35 -0.43 -4.17 1.48
C GLN A 35 0.60 -4.42 0.38
N TRP A 36 0.77 -3.46 -0.55
CA TRP A 36 1.81 -3.54 -1.57
C TRP A 36 3.21 -3.64 -0.94
N ALA A 37 3.51 -2.82 0.08
CA ALA A 37 4.77 -2.88 0.80
C ALA A 37 5.02 -4.26 1.43
N THR A 38 4.01 -4.82 2.08
CA THR A 38 4.09 -6.17 2.68
C THR A 38 4.36 -7.23 1.63
N MET A 39 3.62 -7.21 0.50
CA MET A 39 3.79 -8.22 -0.56
C MET A 39 5.09 -8.04 -1.34
N PHE A 40 5.63 -6.82 -1.39
CA PHE A 40 6.94 -6.58 -1.97
C PHE A 40 8.04 -7.30 -1.17
N VAL A 41 7.99 -7.24 0.16
CA VAL A 41 8.96 -7.88 1.05
C VAL A 41 8.85 -9.42 1.06
N ASP A 42 7.67 -9.95 0.75
CA ASP A 42 7.45 -11.42 0.68
C ASP A 42 8.21 -12.12 -0.47
N GLU A 43 8.84 -11.38 -1.38
CA GLU A 43 9.58 -11.88 -2.54
C GLU A 43 8.79 -12.84 -3.46
N ASN A 44 7.46 -12.75 -3.41
CA ASN A 44 6.58 -13.59 -4.20
C ASN A 44 5.93 -12.78 -5.35
N PRO A 45 6.41 -12.94 -6.60
CA PRO A 45 5.91 -12.16 -7.72
C PRO A 45 4.42 -12.43 -8.02
N ASP A 46 3.93 -13.64 -7.76
CA ASP A 46 2.54 -13.99 -8.04
C ASP A 46 1.60 -13.36 -7.00
N ARG A 47 2.05 -13.19 -5.76
CA ARG A 47 1.28 -12.49 -4.72
C ARG A 47 1.18 -10.99 -4.97
N ILE A 48 2.30 -10.32 -5.25
CA ILE A 48 2.27 -8.87 -5.49
C ILE A 48 1.44 -8.51 -6.73
N LEU A 49 1.41 -9.38 -7.75
CA LEU A 49 0.61 -9.19 -8.95
C LEU A 49 -0.90 -9.20 -8.69
N THR A 50 -1.36 -9.79 -7.60
CA THR A 50 -2.79 -9.74 -7.23
C THR A 50 -3.29 -8.32 -6.93
N LEU A 51 -2.38 -7.39 -6.66
CA LEU A 51 -2.68 -5.97 -6.40
C LEU A 51 -2.77 -5.14 -7.68
N TYR A 52 -2.41 -5.71 -8.83
CA TYR A 52 -2.44 -5.03 -10.12
C TYR A 52 -3.65 -5.47 -10.96
N ALA A 53 -4.18 -4.52 -11.73
CA ALA A 53 -5.18 -4.83 -12.75
C ALA A 53 -4.53 -5.61 -13.91
N PRO A 54 -5.33 -6.39 -14.69
CA PRO A 54 -4.78 -7.19 -15.78
C PRO A 54 -4.12 -6.38 -16.92
N ASP A 55 -4.51 -5.12 -17.07
CA ASP A 55 -3.99 -4.16 -18.05
C ASP A 55 -2.99 -3.16 -17.44
N ALA A 56 -2.55 -3.40 -16.21
CA ALA A 56 -1.68 -2.48 -15.49
C ALA A 56 -0.36 -2.21 -16.21
N VAL A 57 0.13 -0.98 -16.02
CA VAL A 57 1.41 -0.49 -16.54
C VAL A 57 2.35 -0.19 -15.37
N LEU A 58 3.62 -0.56 -15.52
CA LEU A 58 4.68 -0.31 -14.54
C LEU A 58 5.91 0.33 -15.21
N TRP A 59 6.27 1.51 -14.71
CA TRP A 59 7.55 2.19 -14.94
C TRP A 59 8.44 1.95 -13.71
N GLY A 60 9.22 0.88 -13.73
CA GLY A 60 10.01 0.47 -12.57
C GLY A 60 11.22 1.38 -12.33
N THR A 61 11.61 1.56 -11.07
CA THR A 61 12.69 2.49 -10.63
C THR A 61 14.00 2.35 -11.42
N LEU A 62 14.38 1.14 -11.74
CA LEU A 62 15.64 0.82 -12.44
C LEU A 62 15.39 0.13 -13.78
N SER A 63 14.16 0.12 -14.28
CA SER A 63 13.81 -0.48 -15.56
C SER A 63 13.94 0.57 -16.68
N PRO A 64 14.70 0.31 -17.73
CA PRO A 64 14.81 1.21 -18.86
C PRO A 64 13.56 1.20 -19.76
N THR A 65 12.67 0.21 -19.57
CA THR A 65 11.48 0.01 -20.39
C THR A 65 10.23 -0.12 -19.54
N VAL A 66 9.10 0.31 -20.10
CA VAL A 66 7.79 0.09 -19.54
C VAL A 66 7.45 -1.42 -19.51
N ARG A 67 6.72 -1.83 -18.48
CA ARG A 67 6.16 -3.18 -18.34
C ARG A 67 4.65 -3.09 -18.41
N GLN A 68 4.02 -3.89 -19.24
CA GLN A 68 2.58 -3.88 -19.41
C GLN A 68 2.01 -5.30 -19.34
N GLY A 69 0.97 -5.46 -18.54
CA GLY A 69 0.27 -6.72 -18.33
C GLY A 69 1.01 -7.71 -17.43
N PRO A 70 0.34 -8.80 -17.02
CA PRO A 70 0.81 -9.68 -15.95
C PRO A 70 2.17 -10.33 -16.20
N ALA A 71 2.42 -10.80 -17.41
CA ALA A 71 3.67 -11.49 -17.74
C ALA A 71 4.89 -10.56 -17.61
N ALA A 72 4.81 -9.35 -18.19
CA ALA A 72 5.91 -8.38 -18.13
C ALA A 72 6.12 -7.82 -16.72
N LEU A 73 5.05 -7.63 -15.94
CA LEU A 73 5.15 -7.23 -14.54
C LEU A 73 5.78 -8.35 -13.70
N ARG A 74 5.42 -9.61 -13.96
CA ARG A 74 6.02 -10.77 -13.28
C ARG A 74 7.52 -10.85 -13.51
N GLU A 75 7.97 -10.73 -14.76
CA GLU A 75 9.38 -10.69 -15.11
C GLU A 75 10.13 -9.58 -14.36
N TYR A 76 9.53 -8.39 -14.28
CA TYR A 76 10.10 -7.27 -13.54
C TYR A 76 10.30 -7.60 -12.06
N PHE A 77 9.28 -8.13 -11.37
CA PHE A 77 9.39 -8.44 -9.94
C PHE A 77 10.36 -9.59 -9.67
N VAL A 78 10.39 -10.62 -10.51
CA VAL A 78 11.39 -11.69 -10.42
C VAL A 78 12.81 -11.13 -10.50
N ALA A 79 13.07 -10.22 -11.45
CA ALA A 79 14.37 -9.57 -11.59
C ALA A 79 14.68 -8.64 -10.41
N ALA A 80 13.71 -7.84 -9.95
CA ALA A 80 13.88 -6.91 -8.83
C ALA A 80 14.23 -7.66 -7.53
N PHE A 81 13.50 -8.71 -7.21
CA PHE A 81 13.76 -9.51 -6.01
C PHE A 81 15.14 -10.20 -6.03
N LYS A 82 15.59 -10.61 -7.20
CA LYS A 82 16.93 -11.20 -7.38
C LYS A 82 18.07 -10.19 -7.16
N VAL A 83 17.90 -8.94 -7.57
CA VAL A 83 18.96 -7.91 -7.50
C VAL A 83 18.94 -7.10 -6.21
N LEU A 84 17.91 -7.24 -5.39
CA LEU A 84 17.73 -6.53 -4.12
C LEU A 84 17.57 -7.53 -2.95
N PRO A 85 18.58 -8.36 -2.63
CA PRO A 85 18.42 -9.39 -1.60
C PRO A 85 18.12 -8.80 -0.23
N GLY A 86 17.18 -9.41 0.51
CA GLY A 86 16.77 -8.96 1.84
C GLY A 86 16.14 -7.55 1.84
N HIS A 87 15.49 -7.21 0.71
CA HIS A 87 14.94 -5.87 0.54
C HIS A 87 13.78 -5.56 1.48
N GLN A 88 13.69 -4.29 1.79
CA GLN A 88 12.60 -3.64 2.51
C GLN A 88 12.14 -2.42 1.72
N VAL A 89 10.93 -1.97 1.97
CA VAL A 89 10.46 -0.69 1.47
C VAL A 89 9.80 0.10 2.59
N SER A 90 10.17 1.37 2.71
CA SER A 90 9.55 2.31 3.65
C SER A 90 8.94 3.47 2.88
N PHE A 91 7.66 3.73 3.13
CA PHE A 91 6.96 4.88 2.58
C PHE A 91 7.20 6.11 3.46
N GLY A 92 7.49 7.25 2.82
CA GLY A 92 7.49 8.56 3.43
C GLY A 92 6.11 9.20 3.37
N GLU A 93 6.06 10.51 3.13
CA GLU A 93 4.82 11.24 2.93
C GLU A 93 4.04 10.68 1.73
N GLN A 94 2.71 10.55 1.91
CA GLN A 94 1.79 10.03 0.91
C GLN A 94 0.70 11.08 0.62
N LEU A 95 0.58 11.47 -0.63
CA LEU A 95 -0.44 12.41 -1.12
C LEU A 95 -1.56 11.63 -1.81
N ILE A 96 -2.55 11.20 -1.02
CA ILE A 96 -3.69 10.41 -1.51
C ILE A 96 -4.83 11.33 -1.91
N ARG A 97 -5.28 11.19 -3.16
CA ARG A 97 -6.42 11.92 -3.75
C ARG A 97 -7.37 10.91 -4.37
N VAL A 98 -8.67 11.05 -4.07
CA VAL A 98 -9.70 10.12 -4.55
C VAL A 98 -10.71 10.87 -5.41
N TYR A 99 -11.02 10.31 -6.58
CA TYR A 99 -11.94 10.85 -7.58
C TYR A 99 -12.92 9.76 -8.00
N GLY A 100 -14.00 9.61 -7.23
CA GLY A 100 -14.97 8.54 -7.44
C GLY A 100 -14.34 7.15 -7.29
N LYS A 101 -14.30 6.38 -8.37
CA LYS A 101 -13.69 5.04 -8.39
C LYS A 101 -12.19 5.05 -8.77
N THR A 102 -11.58 6.20 -8.94
CA THR A 102 -10.15 6.36 -9.23
C THR A 102 -9.46 7.04 -8.08
N ALA A 103 -8.26 6.60 -7.72
CA ALA A 103 -7.43 7.27 -6.74
C ALA A 103 -5.98 7.37 -7.22
N ILE A 104 -5.29 8.41 -6.76
CA ILE A 104 -3.86 8.61 -7.00
C ILE A 104 -3.19 8.70 -5.64
N ASN A 105 -2.19 7.88 -5.41
CA ASN A 105 -1.29 7.99 -4.28
C ASN A 105 0.12 8.26 -4.80
N SER A 106 0.66 9.42 -4.49
CA SER A 106 2.01 9.81 -4.90
C SER A 106 2.82 10.26 -3.69
N GLY A 107 4.12 10.04 -3.74
CA GLY A 107 5.00 10.38 -2.63
C GLY A 107 6.41 9.85 -2.80
N TYR A 108 7.05 9.66 -1.66
CA TYR A 108 8.41 9.15 -1.58
C TYR A 108 8.41 7.77 -0.91
N TYR A 109 9.36 6.93 -1.32
CA TYR A 109 9.68 5.69 -0.62
C TYR A 109 11.17 5.41 -0.75
N THR A 110 11.67 4.56 0.11
CA THR A 110 13.07 4.12 0.07
C THR A 110 13.10 2.60 0.07
N PHE A 111 13.75 2.04 -0.93
CA PHE A 111 14.14 0.64 -0.92
C PHE A 111 15.45 0.51 -0.16
N SER A 112 15.55 -0.45 0.74
CA SER A 112 16.81 -0.88 1.35
C SER A 112 17.04 -2.35 1.06
N TYR A 113 18.30 -2.75 0.91
CA TYR A 113 18.70 -4.12 0.61
C TYR A 113 20.13 -4.38 1.12
N VAL A 114 20.50 -5.65 1.26
CA VAL A 114 21.83 -6.02 1.73
C VAL A 114 22.72 -6.35 0.54
N LYS A 115 23.89 -5.71 0.47
CA LYS A 115 24.92 -6.00 -0.54
C LYS A 115 26.28 -5.98 0.14
N ASP A 116 27.05 -7.05 -0.03
CA ASP A 116 28.39 -7.22 0.54
C ASP A 116 28.41 -7.02 2.07
N GLY A 117 27.36 -7.50 2.76
CA GLY A 117 27.19 -7.37 4.21
C GLY A 117 26.76 -5.97 4.69
N GLU A 118 26.55 -5.02 3.79
CA GLU A 118 26.14 -3.66 4.12
C GLU A 118 24.71 -3.37 3.65
N THR A 119 23.97 -2.58 4.42
CA THR A 119 22.68 -2.06 4.01
C THR A 119 22.86 -0.92 3.02
N LYS A 120 22.32 -1.07 1.82
CA LYS A 120 22.25 -0.04 0.78
C LYS A 120 20.82 0.49 0.68
N SER A 121 20.67 1.72 0.18
CA SER A 121 19.38 2.39 0.02
C SER A 121 19.23 3.03 -1.35
N ILE A 122 18.01 2.95 -1.90
CA ILE A 122 17.61 3.62 -3.13
C ILE A 122 16.40 4.50 -2.81
N PRO A 123 16.61 5.79 -2.48
CA PRO A 123 15.51 6.73 -2.36
C PRO A 123 14.84 6.93 -3.72
N ALA A 124 13.52 6.94 -3.73
CA ALA A 124 12.73 7.05 -4.94
C ALA A 124 11.44 7.84 -4.68
N ARG A 125 10.79 8.22 -5.76
CA ARG A 125 9.45 8.80 -5.77
C ARG A 125 8.53 7.92 -6.59
N TYR A 126 7.25 7.93 -6.25
CA TYR A 126 6.28 7.08 -6.92
C TYR A 126 4.96 7.80 -7.17
N SER A 127 4.21 7.22 -8.09
CA SER A 127 2.78 7.43 -8.24
C SER A 127 2.11 6.09 -8.49
N PHE A 128 1.12 5.76 -7.66
CA PHE A 128 0.17 4.68 -7.92
C PHE A 128 -1.14 5.31 -8.39
N VAL A 129 -1.68 4.81 -9.49
CA VAL A 129 -3.07 5.06 -9.87
C VAL A 129 -3.86 3.80 -9.60
N TYR A 130 -4.93 3.95 -8.82
CA TYR A 130 -5.82 2.87 -8.43
C TYR A 130 -7.19 3.01 -9.07
N VAL A 131 -7.84 1.88 -9.33
CA VAL A 131 -9.26 1.80 -9.70
C VAL A 131 -9.97 0.91 -8.70
N LYS A 132 -11.13 1.37 -8.20
CA LYS A 132 -11.99 0.60 -7.29
C LYS A 132 -12.76 -0.45 -8.07
N THR A 133 -12.60 -1.69 -7.67
CA THR A 133 -13.29 -2.87 -8.20
C THR A 133 -14.02 -3.61 -7.08
N ASP A 134 -14.73 -4.69 -7.41
CA ASP A 134 -15.34 -5.57 -6.41
C ASP A 134 -14.30 -6.31 -5.55
N ARG A 135 -13.05 -6.41 -6.04
CA ARG A 135 -11.90 -6.98 -5.31
C ARG A 135 -11.13 -5.94 -4.48
N GLY A 136 -11.59 -4.70 -4.42
CA GLY A 136 -10.90 -3.58 -3.76
C GLY A 136 -10.20 -2.64 -4.75
N TRP A 137 -9.24 -1.88 -4.27
CA TRP A 137 -8.43 -0.96 -5.07
C TRP A 137 -7.29 -1.71 -5.77
N LEU A 138 -7.31 -1.75 -7.10
CA LEU A 138 -6.24 -2.35 -7.91
C LEU A 138 -5.40 -1.26 -8.59
N ILE A 139 -4.11 -1.49 -8.66
CA ILE A 139 -3.15 -0.62 -9.34
C ILE A 139 -3.32 -0.79 -10.86
N VAL A 140 -3.58 0.30 -11.57
CA VAL A 140 -3.62 0.35 -13.04
C VAL A 140 -2.41 1.02 -13.64
N ASP A 141 -1.77 1.92 -12.91
CA ASP A 141 -0.49 2.54 -13.29
C ASP A 141 0.41 2.68 -12.05
N HIS A 142 1.66 2.31 -12.22
CA HIS A 142 2.69 2.44 -11.20
C HIS A 142 3.94 3.06 -11.82
N HIS A 143 4.19 4.32 -11.51
CA HIS A 143 5.45 4.97 -11.84
C HIS A 143 6.35 5.01 -10.62
N SER A 144 7.59 4.59 -10.82
CA SER A 144 8.68 4.70 -9.85
C SER A 144 9.93 5.25 -10.53
N SER A 145 10.57 6.22 -9.88
CA SER A 145 11.84 6.76 -10.36
C SER A 145 12.78 7.05 -9.19
N ALA A 146 14.07 6.76 -9.36
CA ALA A 146 15.09 7.17 -8.40
C ALA A 146 15.06 8.68 -8.18
N MET A 147 15.48 9.13 -7.01
CA MET A 147 15.64 10.57 -6.75
C MET A 147 16.66 11.16 -7.69
N PRO A 148 16.39 12.31 -8.34
CA PRO A 148 17.34 12.94 -9.21
C PRO A 148 18.57 13.43 -8.41
N THR A 149 19.74 13.23 -8.99
CA THR A 149 20.96 13.89 -8.50
C THR A 149 20.91 15.36 -8.91
N LEU A 150 21.08 16.27 -7.94
CA LEU A 150 21.17 17.69 -8.30
C LEU A 150 22.40 17.89 -9.19
N LEU A 151 22.17 18.46 -10.36
CA LEU A 151 23.26 18.95 -11.20
C LEU A 151 23.93 20.11 -10.45
N ARG A 152 25.20 19.93 -10.11
CA ARG A 152 26.04 20.96 -9.53
C ARG A 152 26.73 21.74 -10.62
#